data_fde93667ef509613671c3f622ee0a3bf
#
_entry.id   fde93667ef509613671c3f622ee0a3bf
#
_cell.length_a   1.000
_cell.length_b   1.000
_cell.length_c   1.000
_cell.angle_alpha   90.00
_cell.angle_beta   90.00
_cell.angle_gamma   90.00
#
_symmetry.space_group_name_H-M   'P 1'
#
loop_
_entity.id
_entity.type
_entity.pdbx_description
1 polymer ?
#
loop_
_entity_poly.entity_id
_entity_poly.type
_entity_poly.pdbx_seq_one_letter_code
_entity_poly.pdbx_strand_id
1 'polypeptide(L)'
;MCIRDSANVGESWEVSAVEGSESIVANGADKGLTLPDMVRKYKEDLVGEANYARFGNKFPLLIKFIDAKLDLSIQVHPGDELAKKRHNSFGKNEMWYVIAADQGAKLISGFAEQITPKEYKERVYNGTFADVLQTCAIKPGDVFYVPAGRVHGIGAGAFVAEIQQTSDITYRIFDYNRKDKDGKSRELHTSQAIDAINFADVQDDFRTEYEQVQNEPVEMVASPYFTTSIYDMTEEITCDYSELDSFVIFICVEGSCRIIDNEKNEVSVQAGETILLPAVTQEVTIVPEGAVKLLETYV
;
A
#
# COMPACT_ATOMS: atom_id res chain seq x y z
N MET A 1 -17.55 3.69 5.64
CA MET A 1 -17.51 4.31 4.31
C MET A 1 -17.43 3.17 3.30
N CYS A 2 -18.30 3.10 2.33
CA CYS A 2 -18.10 2.11 1.26
C CYS A 2 -17.10 2.72 0.29
N ILE A 3 -16.09 1.98 -0.12
CA ILE A 3 -15.18 2.44 -1.16
C ILE A 3 -16.02 2.80 -2.38
N ARG A 4 -16.00 4.10 -2.76
CA ARG A 4 -16.72 4.67 -3.90
C ARG A 4 -18.23 4.34 -3.93
N ASP A 5 -18.89 4.31 -2.76
CA ASP A 5 -20.34 4.05 -2.62
C ASP A 5 -20.82 2.73 -3.27
N SER A 6 -19.90 1.81 -3.53
CA SER A 6 -20.19 0.51 -4.12
C SER A 6 -20.45 -0.54 -3.04
N ALA A 7 -21.62 -1.13 -3.01
CA ALA A 7 -21.92 -2.26 -2.13
C ALA A 7 -21.04 -3.46 -2.47
N ASN A 8 -20.41 -4.06 -1.45
CA ASN A 8 -19.56 -5.26 -1.55
C ASN A 8 -18.22 -5.08 -2.27
N VAL A 9 -17.69 -3.86 -2.36
CA VAL A 9 -16.31 -3.60 -2.80
C VAL A 9 -15.45 -3.45 -1.55
N GLY A 10 -14.49 -4.35 -1.34
CA GLY A 10 -13.56 -4.33 -0.20
C GLY A 10 -12.19 -3.74 -0.52
N GLU A 11 -11.84 -3.58 -1.80
CA GLU A 11 -10.58 -2.98 -2.26
C GLU A 11 -10.83 -2.08 -3.46
N SER A 12 -10.09 -0.96 -3.52
CA SER A 12 -9.99 -0.11 -4.70
C SER A 12 -8.51 0.07 -5.05
N TRP A 13 -8.13 -0.23 -6.29
CA TRP A 13 -6.76 -0.10 -6.78
C TRP A 13 -6.63 1.25 -7.48
N GLU A 14 -6.00 2.19 -6.79
CA GLU A 14 -5.95 3.60 -7.20
C GLU A 14 -4.87 3.85 -8.24
N VAL A 15 -3.66 3.30 -8.01
CA VAL A 15 -2.56 3.34 -8.97
C VAL A 15 -2.09 1.92 -9.20
N SER A 16 -2.37 1.37 -10.36
CA SER A 16 -2.08 -0.03 -10.70
C SER A 16 -1.61 -0.19 -12.14
N ALA A 17 -0.54 -0.94 -12.33
CA ALA A 17 -0.08 -1.44 -13.61
C ALA A 17 -0.19 -2.98 -13.71
N VAL A 18 -0.95 -3.62 -12.81
CA VAL A 18 -1.18 -5.06 -12.81
C VAL A 18 -2.12 -5.43 -13.96
N GLU A 19 -1.74 -6.43 -14.75
CA GLU A 19 -2.49 -6.89 -15.92
C GLU A 19 -3.94 -7.27 -15.55
N GLY A 20 -4.89 -6.71 -16.28
CA GLY A 20 -6.34 -6.87 -16.05
C GLY A 20 -6.93 -5.97 -14.95
N SER A 21 -6.10 -5.15 -14.30
CA SER A 21 -6.51 -4.21 -13.24
C SER A 21 -5.74 -2.89 -13.35
N GLU A 22 -5.41 -2.48 -14.57
CA GLU A 22 -4.65 -1.27 -14.84
C GLU A 22 -5.48 -0.02 -14.54
N SER A 23 -4.86 0.97 -13.89
CA SER A 23 -5.47 2.30 -13.75
C SER A 23 -5.50 3.02 -15.09
N ILE A 24 -6.58 3.79 -15.29
CA ILE A 24 -6.83 4.53 -16.52
C ILE A 24 -6.77 6.03 -16.22
N VAL A 25 -6.05 6.76 -17.05
CA VAL A 25 -5.94 8.22 -16.94
C VAL A 25 -7.33 8.86 -17.05
N ALA A 26 -7.69 9.64 -16.02
CA ALA A 26 -9.03 10.19 -15.86
C ALA A 26 -9.25 11.53 -16.62
N ASN A 27 -8.18 12.29 -16.87
CA ASN A 27 -8.26 13.65 -17.42
C ASN A 27 -7.09 13.98 -18.35
N GLY A 28 -7.06 15.21 -18.90
CA GLY A 28 -5.98 15.71 -19.75
C GLY A 28 -5.93 15.07 -21.14
N ALA A 29 -4.81 15.31 -21.84
CA ALA A 29 -4.60 14.88 -23.22
C ALA A 29 -4.51 13.35 -23.36
N ASP A 30 -4.10 12.67 -22.32
CA ASP A 30 -3.90 11.21 -22.28
C ASP A 30 -5.07 10.44 -21.66
N LYS A 31 -6.21 11.11 -21.47
CA LYS A 31 -7.42 10.48 -20.93
C LYS A 31 -7.77 9.20 -21.69
N GLY A 32 -7.92 8.11 -20.94
CA GLY A 32 -8.26 6.79 -21.47
C GLY A 32 -7.06 5.87 -21.72
N LEU A 33 -5.82 6.36 -21.66
CA LEU A 33 -4.64 5.49 -21.66
C LEU A 33 -4.51 4.76 -20.33
N THR A 34 -3.98 3.55 -20.37
CA THR A 34 -3.63 2.80 -19.16
C THR A 34 -2.30 3.28 -18.55
N LEU A 35 -2.09 3.08 -17.27
CA LEU A 35 -0.80 3.39 -16.64
C LEU A 35 0.39 2.72 -17.33
N PRO A 36 0.34 1.43 -17.75
CA PRO A 36 1.39 0.85 -18.58
C PRO A 36 1.60 1.55 -19.93
N ASP A 37 0.55 2.10 -20.56
CA ASP A 37 0.68 2.91 -21.79
C ASP A 37 1.41 4.21 -21.51
N MET A 38 1.11 4.85 -20.38
CA MET A 38 1.79 6.07 -19.93
C MET A 38 3.28 5.82 -19.71
N VAL A 39 3.64 4.73 -19.00
CA VAL A 39 5.06 4.36 -18.80
C VAL A 39 5.77 4.10 -20.14
N ARG A 40 5.14 3.41 -21.08
CA ARG A 40 5.72 3.17 -22.42
C ARG A 40 5.89 4.45 -23.22
N LYS A 41 4.96 5.40 -23.08
CA LYS A 41 4.97 6.66 -23.83
C LYS A 41 6.00 7.65 -23.31
N TYR A 42 6.07 7.82 -21.98
CA TYR A 42 6.83 8.87 -21.34
C TYR A 42 8.13 8.40 -20.67
N LYS A 43 8.25 7.08 -20.39
CA LYS A 43 9.47 6.45 -19.89
C LYS A 43 10.03 7.17 -18.65
N GLU A 44 11.31 7.61 -18.76
CA GLU A 44 12.03 8.35 -17.71
C GLU A 44 11.36 9.67 -17.34
N ASP A 45 10.70 10.34 -18.27
CA ASP A 45 9.96 11.59 -17.99
C ASP A 45 8.79 11.36 -17.01
N LEU A 46 8.23 10.15 -17.01
CA LEU A 46 7.16 9.79 -16.07
C LEU A 46 7.71 9.25 -14.75
N VAL A 47 8.66 8.31 -14.80
CA VAL A 47 9.03 7.52 -13.61
C VAL A 47 10.40 7.89 -13.03
N GLY A 48 11.22 8.71 -13.70
CA GLY A 48 12.61 9.01 -13.36
C GLY A 48 13.61 8.08 -14.07
N GLU A 49 14.84 8.55 -14.27
CA GLU A 49 15.89 7.81 -14.99
C GLU A 49 16.26 6.51 -14.26
N ALA A 50 16.53 6.59 -12.95
CA ALA A 50 16.90 5.43 -12.13
C ALA A 50 15.78 4.39 -12.08
N ASN A 51 14.54 4.82 -11.91
CA ASN A 51 13.38 3.94 -11.90
C ASN A 51 13.14 3.28 -13.26
N TYR A 52 13.25 4.03 -14.36
CA TYR A 52 13.11 3.45 -15.68
C TYR A 52 14.23 2.44 -15.99
N ALA A 53 15.47 2.74 -15.60
CA ALA A 53 16.59 1.81 -15.74
C ALA A 53 16.37 0.50 -14.94
N ARG A 54 15.76 0.60 -13.73
CA ARG A 54 15.52 -0.55 -12.84
C ARG A 54 14.31 -1.38 -13.25
N PHE A 55 13.21 -0.74 -13.62
CA PHE A 55 11.89 -1.39 -13.82
C PHE A 55 11.46 -1.47 -15.29
N GLY A 56 12.10 -0.72 -16.19
CA GLY A 56 11.73 -0.62 -17.60
C GLY A 56 10.30 -0.10 -17.76
N ASN A 57 9.47 -0.83 -18.50
CA ASN A 57 8.08 -0.46 -18.74
C ASN A 57 7.11 -0.87 -17.62
N LYS A 58 7.62 -1.29 -16.46
CA LYS A 58 6.77 -1.65 -15.31
C LYS A 58 6.72 -0.49 -14.34
N PHE A 59 5.52 -0.11 -13.92
CA PHE A 59 5.35 0.87 -12.85
C PHE A 59 5.67 0.20 -11.50
N PRO A 60 6.49 0.82 -10.61
CA PRO A 60 7.05 0.11 -9.46
C PRO A 60 6.11 -0.09 -8.28
N LEU A 61 5.03 0.70 -8.17
CA LEU A 61 4.12 0.68 -7.03
C LEU A 61 2.71 0.21 -7.41
N LEU A 62 2.00 -0.25 -6.40
CA LEU A 62 0.55 -0.47 -6.40
C LEU A 62 -0.04 0.19 -5.16
N ILE A 63 -1.01 1.09 -5.36
CA ILE A 63 -1.70 1.83 -4.31
C ILE A 63 -3.14 1.36 -4.22
N LYS A 64 -3.60 1.09 -2.99
CA LYS A 64 -4.96 0.61 -2.75
C LYS A 64 -5.59 1.30 -1.55
N PHE A 65 -6.92 1.36 -1.56
CA PHE A 65 -7.72 1.45 -0.35
C PHE A 65 -8.33 0.07 -0.05
N ILE A 66 -8.29 -0.32 1.21
CA ILE A 66 -8.86 -1.59 1.70
C ILE A 66 -9.83 -1.30 2.83
N ASP A 67 -11.10 -1.63 2.62
CA ASP A 67 -12.19 -1.54 3.61
C ASP A 67 -12.59 -2.95 4.04
N ALA A 68 -12.02 -3.38 5.16
CA ALA A 68 -12.16 -4.75 5.64
C ALA A 68 -13.45 -4.96 6.45
N LYS A 69 -14.53 -5.32 5.79
CA LYS A 69 -15.77 -5.70 6.49
C LYS A 69 -15.65 -7.00 7.31
N LEU A 70 -14.76 -7.89 6.90
CA LEU A 70 -14.42 -9.16 7.57
C LEU A 70 -12.92 -9.27 7.65
N ASP A 71 -12.41 -10.10 8.57
CA ASP A 71 -10.99 -10.38 8.65
C ASP A 71 -10.46 -10.86 7.30
N LEU A 72 -9.41 -10.23 6.79
CA LEU A 72 -8.71 -10.70 5.60
C LEU A 72 -7.84 -11.92 5.97
N SER A 73 -7.46 -12.70 4.96
CA SER A 73 -6.63 -13.89 5.21
C SER A 73 -5.31 -13.55 5.90
N ILE A 74 -4.86 -14.41 6.78
CA ILE A 74 -3.49 -14.39 7.29
C ILE A 74 -2.58 -14.87 6.17
N GLN A 75 -1.57 -14.06 5.85
CA GLN A 75 -0.73 -14.23 4.66
C GLN A 75 0.69 -13.76 4.87
N VAL A 76 1.56 -14.08 3.93
CA VAL A 76 2.94 -13.59 3.83
C VAL A 76 3.28 -13.35 2.37
N HIS A 77 4.14 -12.38 2.11
CA HIS A 77 4.64 -12.09 0.76
C HIS A 77 6.11 -12.48 0.63
N PRO A 78 6.51 -13.00 -0.54
CA PRO A 78 7.91 -13.28 -0.82
C PRO A 78 8.70 -11.98 -1.05
N GLY A 79 10.00 -11.98 -0.70
CA GLY A 79 10.94 -10.94 -1.12
C GLY A 79 11.32 -11.09 -2.60
N ASP A 80 12.05 -10.09 -3.15
CA ASP A 80 12.38 -9.99 -4.58
C ASP A 80 13.05 -11.26 -5.14
N GLU A 81 14.03 -11.84 -4.44
CA GLU A 81 14.72 -13.03 -4.91
C GLU A 81 13.79 -14.23 -5.08
N LEU A 82 12.95 -14.49 -4.07
CA LEU A 82 12.02 -15.60 -4.06
C LEU A 82 10.90 -15.38 -5.08
N ALA A 83 10.37 -14.16 -5.16
CA ALA A 83 9.34 -13.77 -6.12
C ALA A 83 9.86 -13.90 -7.56
N LYS A 84 11.07 -13.43 -7.84
CA LYS A 84 11.70 -13.58 -9.16
C LYS A 84 11.91 -15.05 -9.53
N LYS A 85 12.41 -15.84 -8.59
CA LYS A 85 12.70 -17.28 -8.82
C LYS A 85 11.44 -18.09 -9.10
N ARG A 86 10.34 -17.82 -8.43
CA ARG A 86 9.11 -18.64 -8.48
C ARG A 86 8.06 -18.12 -9.44
N HIS A 87 7.99 -16.80 -9.60
CA HIS A 87 6.89 -16.14 -10.29
C HIS A 87 7.34 -15.17 -11.38
N ASN A 88 8.67 -15.00 -11.56
CA ASN A 88 9.25 -13.99 -12.46
C ASN A 88 8.66 -12.59 -12.20
N SER A 89 8.49 -12.25 -10.92
CA SER A 89 7.86 -11.03 -10.42
C SER A 89 8.71 -10.33 -9.36
N PHE A 90 8.25 -9.20 -8.86
CA PHE A 90 8.82 -8.49 -7.74
C PHE A 90 8.35 -9.07 -6.40
N GLY A 91 9.09 -8.79 -5.34
CA GLY A 91 8.65 -8.97 -3.98
C GLY A 91 7.49 -8.05 -3.64
N LYS A 92 6.96 -8.18 -2.42
CA LYS A 92 5.88 -7.34 -1.96
C LYS A 92 6.19 -6.85 -0.54
N ASN A 93 6.92 -5.73 -0.49
CA ASN A 93 7.01 -4.91 0.71
C ASN A 93 5.88 -3.89 0.65
N GLU A 94 5.25 -3.64 1.77
CA GLU A 94 4.08 -2.77 1.85
C GLU A 94 4.06 -1.93 3.11
N MET A 95 3.25 -0.91 3.14
CA MET A 95 2.87 -0.20 4.35
C MET A 95 1.37 0.04 4.37
N TRP A 96 0.82 0.16 5.58
CA TRP A 96 -0.55 0.55 5.82
C TRP A 96 -0.62 1.84 6.61
N TYR A 97 -1.43 2.77 6.14
CA TYR A 97 -1.89 3.92 6.91
C TYR A 97 -3.36 3.68 7.28
N VAL A 98 -3.68 3.68 8.58
CA VAL A 98 -5.04 3.46 9.06
C VAL A 98 -5.84 4.76 8.90
N ILE A 99 -6.78 4.78 7.97
CA ILE A 99 -7.66 5.93 7.71
C ILE A 99 -8.80 5.96 8.72
N ALA A 100 -9.42 4.80 8.96
CA ALA A 100 -10.49 4.64 9.94
C ALA A 100 -10.44 3.24 10.57
N ALA A 101 -10.96 3.14 11.78
CA ALA A 101 -11.06 1.87 12.51
C ALA A 101 -12.35 1.83 13.33
N ASP A 102 -13.10 0.75 13.21
CA ASP A 102 -14.23 0.46 14.08
C ASP A 102 -13.76 0.14 15.50
N GLN A 103 -14.65 0.27 16.48
CA GLN A 103 -14.32 -0.08 17.86
C GLN A 103 -13.87 -1.55 17.96
N GLY A 104 -12.63 -1.76 18.42
CA GLY A 104 -12.04 -3.09 18.58
C GLY A 104 -11.40 -3.65 17.31
N ALA A 105 -11.32 -2.89 16.22
CA ALA A 105 -10.58 -3.28 15.02
C ALA A 105 -9.10 -3.54 15.33
N LYS A 106 -8.52 -4.50 14.63
CA LYS A 106 -7.16 -4.98 14.87
C LYS A 106 -6.46 -5.32 13.56
N LEU A 107 -5.13 -5.27 13.59
CA LEU A 107 -4.28 -5.85 12.57
C LEU A 107 -3.46 -6.99 13.16
N ILE A 108 -3.08 -7.93 12.32
CA ILE A 108 -2.06 -8.93 12.62
C ILE A 108 -0.77 -8.50 11.94
N SER A 109 0.34 -8.43 12.68
CA SER A 109 1.65 -8.10 12.14
C SER A 109 2.73 -8.82 12.91
N GLY A 110 3.43 -9.76 12.25
CA GLY A 110 4.51 -10.57 12.84
C GLY A 110 4.05 -11.58 13.88
N PHE A 111 5.01 -12.02 14.67
CA PHE A 111 4.81 -13.02 15.72
C PHE A 111 4.80 -12.38 17.11
N ALA A 112 3.96 -12.90 18.01
CA ALA A 112 3.99 -12.59 19.44
C ALA A 112 5.08 -13.40 20.18
N GLU A 113 5.45 -14.56 19.64
CA GLU A 113 6.51 -15.43 20.16
C GLU A 113 7.28 -16.07 19.00
N GLN A 114 8.56 -16.30 19.21
CA GLN A 114 9.39 -16.96 18.19
C GLN A 114 8.98 -18.43 18.04
N ILE A 115 8.73 -18.84 16.79
CA ILE A 115 8.45 -20.23 16.43
C ILE A 115 9.43 -20.74 15.38
N THR A 116 9.51 -22.06 15.26
CA THR A 116 10.33 -22.73 14.25
C THR A 116 9.47 -23.10 13.01
N PRO A 117 10.09 -23.36 11.85
CA PRO A 117 9.39 -23.92 10.69
C PRO A 117 8.66 -25.24 10.97
N LYS A 118 9.14 -26.03 11.94
CA LYS A 118 8.48 -27.27 12.37
C LYS A 118 7.18 -26.93 13.12
N GLU A 119 7.26 -26.06 14.12
CA GLU A 119 6.09 -25.60 14.88
C GLU A 119 5.07 -24.91 13.99
N TYR A 120 5.50 -24.11 12.99
CA TYR A 120 4.60 -23.55 11.98
C TYR A 120 3.77 -24.65 11.31
N LYS A 121 4.40 -25.74 10.82
CA LYS A 121 3.68 -26.85 10.18
C LYS A 121 2.67 -27.50 11.11
N GLU A 122 3.08 -27.76 12.35
CA GLU A 122 2.24 -28.37 13.38
C GLU A 122 1.03 -27.48 13.70
N ARG A 123 1.25 -26.17 13.90
CA ARG A 123 0.19 -25.20 14.21
C ARG A 123 -0.78 -24.99 13.05
N VAL A 124 -0.28 -24.92 11.82
CA VAL A 124 -1.14 -24.85 10.61
C VAL A 124 -2.00 -26.11 10.51
N TYR A 125 -1.42 -27.29 10.70
CA TYR A 125 -2.15 -28.57 10.67
C TYR A 125 -3.22 -28.65 11.75
N ASN A 126 -2.91 -28.18 12.97
CA ASN A 126 -3.82 -28.20 14.12
C ASN A 126 -4.79 -27.02 14.16
N GLY A 127 -4.68 -26.04 13.25
CA GLY A 127 -5.53 -24.84 13.23
C GLY A 127 -5.24 -23.83 14.34
N THR A 128 -4.03 -23.87 14.94
CA THR A 128 -3.61 -23.00 16.05
C THR A 128 -2.55 -21.97 15.65
N PHE A 129 -2.36 -21.75 14.35
CA PHE A 129 -1.32 -20.84 13.87
C PHE A 129 -1.58 -19.36 14.26
N ALA A 130 -2.85 -18.95 14.30
CA ALA A 130 -3.21 -17.60 14.69
C ALA A 130 -2.84 -17.26 16.16
N ASP A 131 -2.73 -18.27 17.04
CA ASP A 131 -2.48 -18.07 18.47
C ASP A 131 -1.08 -17.53 18.79
N VAL A 132 -0.14 -17.63 17.84
CA VAL A 132 1.25 -17.17 17.99
C VAL A 132 1.54 -15.85 17.25
N LEU A 133 0.53 -15.25 16.64
CA LEU A 133 0.67 -14.02 15.88
C LEU A 133 0.42 -12.80 16.76
N GLN A 134 1.20 -11.76 16.53
CA GLN A 134 1.01 -10.48 17.21
C GLN A 134 -0.21 -9.77 16.64
N THR A 135 -1.11 -9.39 17.54
CA THR A 135 -2.33 -8.66 17.22
C THR A 135 -2.26 -7.27 17.80
N CYS A 136 -2.39 -6.26 16.95
CA CYS A 136 -2.31 -4.85 17.32
C CYS A 136 -3.71 -4.23 17.22
N ALA A 137 -4.25 -3.68 18.33
CA ALA A 137 -5.43 -2.81 18.26
C ALA A 137 -5.06 -1.52 17.51
N ILE A 138 -5.94 -1.04 16.64
CA ILE A 138 -5.64 0.09 15.76
C ILE A 138 -6.58 1.28 15.98
N LYS A 139 -6.08 2.44 15.58
CA LYS A 139 -6.83 3.71 15.52
C LYS A 139 -6.43 4.50 14.26
N PRO A 140 -7.24 5.47 13.82
CA PRO A 140 -6.86 6.36 12.72
C PRO A 140 -5.50 7.03 12.97
N GLY A 141 -4.66 7.07 11.94
CA GLY A 141 -3.31 7.60 11.98
C GLY A 141 -2.23 6.58 12.35
N ASP A 142 -2.58 5.35 12.75
CA ASP A 142 -1.58 4.31 12.96
C ASP A 142 -0.93 3.91 11.61
N VAL A 143 0.38 3.68 11.64
CA VAL A 143 1.18 3.26 10.49
C VAL A 143 1.85 1.93 10.78
N PHE A 144 1.91 1.06 9.78
CA PHE A 144 2.61 -0.22 9.84
C PHE A 144 3.43 -0.42 8.57
N TYR A 145 4.75 -0.50 8.70
CA TYR A 145 5.58 -1.02 7.61
C TYR A 145 5.59 -2.54 7.69
N VAL A 146 5.24 -3.21 6.61
CA VAL A 146 5.12 -4.68 6.50
C VAL A 146 6.12 -5.18 5.46
N PRO A 147 7.36 -5.49 5.89
CA PRO A 147 8.36 -6.03 4.97
C PRO A 147 7.95 -7.41 4.46
N ALA A 148 8.43 -7.76 3.26
CA ALA A 148 8.33 -9.12 2.77
C ALA A 148 8.88 -10.12 3.80
N GLY A 149 8.19 -11.23 3.98
CA GLY A 149 8.50 -12.23 5.02
C GLY A 149 7.75 -12.03 6.34
N ARG A 150 7.15 -10.88 6.60
CA ARG A 150 6.28 -10.69 7.78
C ARG A 150 4.93 -11.32 7.55
N VAL A 151 4.51 -12.20 8.47
CA VAL A 151 3.14 -12.73 8.49
C VAL A 151 2.21 -11.62 8.95
N HIS A 152 1.11 -11.39 8.23
CA HIS A 152 0.20 -10.29 8.52
C HIS A 152 -1.23 -10.59 8.10
N GLY A 153 -2.15 -9.72 8.54
CA GLY A 153 -3.56 -9.75 8.14
C GLY A 153 -4.29 -8.51 8.62
N ILE A 154 -5.25 -8.04 7.84
CA ILE A 154 -6.10 -6.91 8.17
C ILE A 154 -7.39 -7.44 8.78
N GLY A 155 -7.69 -7.05 10.02
CA GLY A 155 -8.91 -7.45 10.73
C GLY A 155 -10.12 -6.64 10.32
N ALA A 156 -11.28 -7.17 10.60
CA ALA A 156 -12.57 -6.53 10.33
C ALA A 156 -12.66 -5.14 10.99
N GLY A 157 -13.30 -4.20 10.30
CA GLY A 157 -13.49 -2.82 10.75
C GLY A 157 -12.29 -1.91 10.50
N ALA A 158 -11.23 -2.38 9.84
CA ALA A 158 -10.10 -1.55 9.43
C ALA A 158 -10.35 -0.97 8.03
N PHE A 159 -10.11 0.35 7.87
CA PHE A 159 -10.02 1.02 6.57
C PHE A 159 -8.62 1.60 6.43
N VAL A 160 -7.87 1.12 5.45
CA VAL A 160 -6.45 1.46 5.29
C VAL A 160 -6.13 1.91 3.86
N ALA A 161 -5.15 2.83 3.73
CA ALA A 161 -4.41 3.00 2.50
C ALA A 161 -3.21 2.04 2.53
N GLU A 162 -3.08 1.22 1.49
CA GLU A 162 -1.96 0.31 1.28
C GLU A 162 -1.07 0.83 0.16
N ILE A 163 0.21 1.04 0.46
CA ILE A 163 1.25 1.41 -0.49
C ILE A 163 2.22 0.24 -0.56
N GLN A 164 2.43 -0.32 -1.75
CA GLN A 164 3.23 -1.53 -1.91
C GLN A 164 4.02 -1.56 -3.23
N GLN A 165 5.04 -2.43 -3.28
CA GLN A 165 5.66 -2.79 -4.56
C GLN A 165 4.61 -3.38 -5.51
N THR A 166 4.83 -3.20 -6.82
CA THR A 166 3.93 -3.72 -7.87
C THR A 166 3.97 -5.25 -7.95
N SER A 167 3.28 -5.90 -7.04
CA SER A 167 3.16 -7.36 -6.95
C SER A 167 1.80 -7.72 -6.35
N ASP A 168 1.16 -8.75 -6.89
CA ASP A 168 -0.08 -9.33 -6.37
C ASP A 168 0.14 -10.73 -5.73
N ILE A 169 1.41 -11.13 -5.57
CA ILE A 169 1.77 -12.45 -5.06
C ILE A 169 1.49 -12.54 -3.58
N THR A 170 0.59 -13.44 -3.21
CA THR A 170 0.19 -13.70 -1.83
C THR A 170 0.27 -15.18 -1.52
N TYR A 171 1.04 -15.53 -0.47
CA TYR A 171 1.02 -16.85 0.12
C TYR A 171 0.04 -16.86 1.30
N ARG A 172 -1.20 -17.29 1.03
CA ARG A 172 -2.27 -17.39 2.03
C ARG A 172 -2.01 -18.57 2.94
N ILE A 173 -1.97 -18.30 4.27
CA ILE A 173 -1.69 -19.31 5.28
C ILE A 173 -3.00 -19.79 5.92
N PHE A 174 -3.90 -18.84 6.25
CA PHE A 174 -5.17 -19.14 6.89
C PHE A 174 -6.26 -18.19 6.39
N ASP A 175 -7.45 -18.71 6.14
CA ASP A 175 -8.59 -17.96 5.60
C ASP A 175 -9.89 -18.18 6.38
N TYR A 176 -9.79 -18.43 7.69
CA TYR A 176 -10.93 -18.61 8.60
C TYR A 176 -11.95 -19.67 8.12
N ASN A 177 -11.49 -20.65 7.36
CA ASN A 177 -12.32 -21.70 6.74
C ASN A 177 -13.49 -21.16 5.88
N ARG A 178 -13.35 -19.95 5.34
CA ARG A 178 -14.37 -19.33 4.49
C ARG A 178 -14.59 -20.14 3.22
N LYS A 179 -15.83 -20.09 2.78
CA LYS A 179 -16.27 -20.69 1.52
C LYS A 179 -16.95 -19.62 0.68
N ASP A 180 -16.74 -19.69 -0.61
CA ASP A 180 -17.47 -18.88 -1.58
C ASP A 180 -18.94 -19.36 -1.71
N LYS A 181 -19.69 -18.68 -2.58
CA LYS A 181 -21.10 -19.02 -2.87
C LYS A 181 -21.27 -20.44 -3.44
N ASP A 182 -20.20 -21.03 -3.99
CA ASP A 182 -20.20 -22.38 -4.57
C ASP A 182 -19.66 -23.43 -3.57
N GLY A 183 -19.41 -23.01 -2.30
CA GLY A 183 -18.96 -23.88 -1.21
C GLY A 183 -17.46 -24.19 -1.27
N LYS A 184 -16.68 -23.52 -2.14
CA LYS A 184 -15.24 -23.74 -2.29
C LYS A 184 -14.46 -22.80 -1.37
N SER A 185 -13.42 -23.34 -0.73
CA SER A 185 -12.43 -22.53 0.00
C SER A 185 -11.38 -21.96 -0.95
N ARG A 186 -10.84 -20.80 -0.64
CA ARG A 186 -9.67 -20.26 -1.36
C ARG A 186 -8.47 -21.16 -1.13
N GLU A 187 -7.60 -21.25 -2.10
CA GLU A 187 -6.35 -22.02 -2.01
C GLU A 187 -5.46 -21.46 -0.89
N LEU A 188 -4.87 -22.36 -0.12
CA LEU A 188 -3.86 -22.06 0.89
C LEU A 188 -2.48 -22.43 0.36
N HIS A 189 -1.50 -21.55 0.60
CA HIS A 189 -0.12 -21.67 0.12
C HIS A 189 0.85 -21.99 1.27
N THR A 190 0.40 -22.83 2.21
CA THR A 190 1.11 -23.10 3.47
C THR A 190 2.54 -23.64 3.27
N SER A 191 2.76 -24.40 2.20
CA SER A 191 4.08 -24.93 1.87
C SER A 191 5.01 -23.87 1.28
N GLN A 192 4.47 -22.97 0.44
CA GLN A 192 5.22 -21.88 -0.17
C GLN A 192 5.56 -20.80 0.86
N ALA A 193 4.66 -20.58 1.82
CA ALA A 193 4.82 -19.59 2.86
C ALA A 193 6.05 -19.85 3.76
N ILE A 194 6.39 -21.10 4.03
CA ILE A 194 7.55 -21.46 4.87
C ILE A 194 8.84 -20.81 4.37
N ASP A 195 9.04 -20.78 3.06
CA ASP A 195 10.25 -20.24 2.46
C ASP A 195 10.28 -18.71 2.42
N ALA A 196 9.10 -18.09 2.58
CA ALA A 196 8.97 -16.64 2.62
C ALA A 196 9.00 -16.07 4.05
N ILE A 197 8.50 -16.82 5.04
CA ILE A 197 8.33 -16.34 6.42
C ILE A 197 9.68 -16.04 7.09
N ASN A 198 9.79 -14.82 7.66
CA ASN A 198 10.82 -14.50 8.64
C ASN A 198 10.37 -14.93 10.04
N PHE A 199 10.76 -16.10 10.47
CA PHE A 199 10.39 -16.67 11.79
C PHE A 199 11.03 -15.94 12.98
N ALA A 200 11.97 -15.03 12.74
CA ALA A 200 12.61 -14.21 13.79
C ALA A 200 11.93 -12.85 13.98
N ASP A 201 10.87 -12.54 13.22
CA ASP A 201 10.18 -11.25 13.25
C ASP A 201 9.19 -11.18 14.41
N VAL A 202 9.72 -10.98 15.60
CA VAL A 202 8.99 -10.92 16.88
C VAL A 202 9.20 -9.56 17.51
N GLN A 203 8.10 -8.85 17.80
CA GLN A 203 8.09 -7.55 18.48
C GLN A 203 6.82 -7.42 19.30
N ASP A 204 6.86 -6.60 20.35
CA ASP A 204 5.69 -6.28 21.18
C ASP A 204 4.72 -5.35 20.46
N ASP A 205 5.26 -4.41 19.68
CA ASP A 205 4.49 -3.51 18.81
C ASP A 205 5.19 -3.34 17.46
N PHE A 206 4.41 -3.44 16.39
CA PHE A 206 4.88 -3.30 15.01
C PHE A 206 4.47 -1.97 14.37
N ARG A 207 3.96 -1.01 15.16
CA ARG A 207 3.67 0.33 14.64
C ARG A 207 4.95 1.04 14.27
N THR A 208 4.85 1.81 13.20
CA THR A 208 5.87 2.78 12.82
C THR A 208 5.53 4.10 13.50
N GLU A 209 6.42 4.55 14.38
CA GLU A 209 6.28 5.84 15.05
C GLU A 209 6.68 6.97 14.10
N TYR A 210 5.94 8.06 14.10
CA TYR A 210 6.24 9.27 13.36
C TYR A 210 5.76 10.50 14.12
N GLU A 211 6.34 11.66 13.83
CA GLU A 211 5.96 12.92 14.47
C GLU A 211 4.60 13.42 13.97
N GLN A 212 3.87 14.10 14.85
CA GLN A 212 2.59 14.73 14.50
C GLN A 212 2.84 16.24 14.35
N VAL A 213 3.15 16.69 13.14
CA VAL A 213 3.43 18.08 12.81
C VAL A 213 2.41 18.56 11.79
N GLN A 214 1.91 19.79 11.94
CA GLN A 214 0.96 20.42 11.05
C GLN A 214 1.67 21.36 10.07
N ASN A 215 1.17 21.39 8.83
CA ASN A 215 1.66 22.25 7.74
C ASN A 215 3.14 21.99 7.35
N GLU A 216 3.64 20.80 7.61
CA GLU A 216 4.95 20.34 7.18
C GLU A 216 4.86 18.86 6.76
N PRO A 217 5.67 18.39 5.80
CA PRO A 217 5.78 16.97 5.48
C PRO A 217 6.47 16.21 6.61
N VAL A 218 5.92 15.08 7.01
CA VAL A 218 6.52 14.19 8.00
C VAL A 218 6.73 12.82 7.40
N GLU A 219 7.99 12.39 7.31
CA GLU A 219 8.34 11.05 6.85
C GLU A 219 7.81 10.00 7.81
N MET A 220 7.06 9.04 7.29
CA MET A 220 6.54 7.90 8.05
C MET A 220 7.34 6.63 7.78
N VAL A 221 7.66 6.38 6.51
CA VAL A 221 8.40 5.18 6.08
C VAL A 221 9.41 5.58 5.02
N ALA A 222 10.68 5.23 5.23
CA ALA A 222 11.73 5.24 4.22
C ALA A 222 12.28 3.82 4.07
N SER A 223 12.20 3.27 2.86
CA SER A 223 12.63 1.92 2.56
C SER A 223 13.36 1.88 1.21
N PRO A 224 14.07 0.80 0.85
CA PRO A 224 14.66 0.65 -0.48
C PRO A 224 13.64 0.54 -1.62
N TYR A 225 12.35 0.53 -1.31
CA TYR A 225 11.26 0.27 -2.27
C TYR A 225 10.37 1.48 -2.49
N PHE A 226 10.17 2.29 -1.46
CA PHE A 226 9.43 3.54 -1.50
C PHE A 226 9.70 4.36 -0.23
N THR A 227 9.52 5.64 -0.35
CA THR A 227 9.42 6.59 0.77
C THR A 227 7.99 7.11 0.82
N THR A 228 7.43 7.25 2.03
CA THR A 228 6.09 7.80 2.23
C THR A 228 6.09 8.79 3.37
N SER A 229 5.56 9.98 3.09
CA SER A 229 5.36 11.07 4.06
C SER A 229 3.87 11.40 4.21
N ILE A 230 3.51 12.03 5.32
CA ILE A 230 2.17 12.59 5.55
C ILE A 230 2.23 14.11 5.60
N TYR A 231 1.22 14.75 5.02
CA TYR A 231 0.90 16.16 5.16
C TYR A 231 -0.42 16.26 5.92
N ASP A 232 -0.40 16.81 7.13
CA ASP A 232 -1.59 17.24 7.88
C ASP A 232 -1.60 18.76 7.83
N MET A 233 -2.46 19.34 6.98
CA MET A 233 -2.32 20.73 6.60
C MET A 233 -3.63 21.50 6.57
N THR A 234 -3.54 22.78 6.90
CA THR A 234 -4.61 23.78 6.82
C THR A 234 -4.14 25.05 6.07
N GLU A 235 -2.85 25.13 5.74
CA GLU A 235 -2.20 26.22 5.05
C GLU A 235 -1.58 25.72 3.75
N GLU A 236 -1.38 26.61 2.78
CA GLU A 236 -0.74 26.32 1.52
C GLU A 236 0.72 25.88 1.71
N ILE A 237 1.12 24.85 1.00
CA ILE A 237 2.50 24.33 0.99
C ILE A 237 2.99 24.24 -0.45
N THR A 238 4.22 24.70 -0.68
CA THR A 238 4.94 24.47 -1.94
C THR A 238 6.00 23.40 -1.73
N CYS A 239 5.95 22.36 -2.57
CA CYS A 239 6.89 21.25 -2.57
C CYS A 239 7.85 21.41 -3.76
N ASP A 240 9.16 21.34 -3.52
CA ASP A 240 10.22 21.36 -4.54
C ASP A 240 10.71 19.93 -4.80
N TYR A 241 10.53 19.47 -6.03
CA TYR A 241 10.97 18.14 -6.51
C TYR A 241 12.09 18.22 -7.53
N SER A 242 12.73 19.39 -7.70
CA SER A 242 13.77 19.61 -8.72
C SER A 242 14.97 18.66 -8.61
N GLU A 243 15.24 18.15 -7.41
CA GLU A 243 16.32 17.18 -7.13
C GLU A 243 15.83 15.74 -7.03
N LEU A 244 14.52 15.49 -7.19
CA LEU A 244 13.91 14.16 -7.07
C LEU A 244 13.85 13.47 -8.45
N ASP A 245 14.61 12.40 -8.65
CA ASP A 245 14.53 11.55 -9.86
C ASP A 245 13.45 10.47 -9.72
N SER A 246 12.21 10.90 -9.50
CA SER A 246 11.06 10.00 -9.36
C SER A 246 9.74 10.73 -9.67
N PHE A 247 8.73 9.94 -10.01
CA PHE A 247 7.33 10.36 -9.90
C PHE A 247 6.95 10.60 -8.43
N VAL A 248 5.89 11.36 -8.20
CA VAL A 248 5.27 11.53 -6.88
C VAL A 248 3.80 11.14 -6.95
N ILE A 249 3.32 10.39 -5.98
CA ILE A 249 1.90 10.06 -5.82
C ILE A 249 1.38 10.74 -4.57
N PHE A 250 0.32 11.54 -4.70
CA PHE A 250 -0.46 12.00 -3.57
C PHE A 250 -1.75 11.20 -3.45
N ILE A 251 -2.05 10.75 -2.22
CA ILE A 251 -3.25 10.01 -1.85
C ILE A 251 -3.99 10.86 -0.84
N CYS A 252 -5.17 11.39 -1.19
CA CYS A 252 -5.97 12.18 -0.28
C CYS A 252 -6.76 11.24 0.63
N VAL A 253 -6.44 11.26 1.93
CA VAL A 253 -7.09 10.41 2.94
C VAL A 253 -8.13 11.16 3.78
N GLU A 254 -8.06 12.51 3.81
CA GLU A 254 -9.03 13.36 4.51
C GLU A 254 -9.12 14.74 3.84
N GLY A 255 -10.33 15.32 3.74
CA GLY A 255 -10.55 16.66 3.22
C GLY A 255 -10.46 16.78 1.70
N SER A 256 -10.10 17.97 1.23
CA SER A 256 -9.89 18.29 -0.20
C SER A 256 -8.85 19.38 -0.37
N CYS A 257 -8.17 19.39 -1.51
CA CYS A 257 -7.21 20.41 -1.90
C CYS A 257 -7.15 20.57 -3.41
N ARG A 258 -6.49 21.64 -3.85
CA ARG A 258 -6.06 21.81 -5.24
C ARG A 258 -4.55 21.65 -5.30
N ILE A 259 -4.08 20.92 -6.30
CA ILE A 259 -2.66 20.73 -6.59
C ILE A 259 -2.37 21.48 -7.89
N ILE A 260 -1.40 22.38 -7.83
CA ILE A 260 -1.05 23.29 -8.94
C ILE A 260 0.43 23.06 -9.26
N ASP A 261 0.76 22.66 -10.49
CA ASP A 261 2.13 22.44 -10.92
C ASP A 261 2.84 23.73 -11.36
N ASN A 262 4.12 23.64 -11.69
CA ASN A 262 4.95 24.75 -12.16
C ASN A 262 4.50 25.33 -13.52
N GLU A 263 3.70 24.59 -14.30
CA GLU A 263 3.07 25.06 -15.56
C GLU A 263 1.69 25.69 -15.34
N LYS A 264 1.24 25.78 -14.08
CA LYS A 264 -0.09 26.28 -13.66
C LYS A 264 -1.26 25.39 -14.08
N ASN A 265 -0.99 24.12 -14.36
CA ASN A 265 -2.08 23.14 -14.43
C ASN A 265 -2.61 22.90 -13.00
N GLU A 266 -3.93 22.83 -12.89
CA GLU A 266 -4.61 22.69 -11.60
C GLU A 266 -5.52 21.47 -11.61
N VAL A 267 -5.45 20.66 -10.54
CA VAL A 267 -6.32 19.50 -10.32
C VAL A 267 -6.84 19.54 -8.88
N SER A 268 -8.15 19.43 -8.73
CA SER A 268 -8.77 19.22 -7.40
C SER A 268 -8.71 17.75 -7.02
N VAL A 269 -8.39 17.50 -5.76
CA VAL A 269 -8.29 16.17 -5.17
C VAL A 269 -9.05 16.15 -3.85
N GLN A 270 -9.87 15.13 -3.63
CA GLN A 270 -10.63 14.95 -2.38
C GLN A 270 -10.37 13.58 -1.77
N ALA A 271 -10.80 13.40 -0.53
CA ALA A 271 -10.65 12.14 0.19
C ALA A 271 -11.12 10.93 -0.64
N GLY A 272 -10.24 9.94 -0.77
CA GLY A 272 -10.44 8.74 -1.60
C GLY A 272 -9.97 8.91 -3.05
N GLU A 273 -9.33 10.01 -3.41
CA GLU A 273 -8.73 10.21 -4.74
C GLU A 273 -7.20 10.23 -4.66
N THR A 274 -6.59 9.87 -5.78
CA THR A 274 -5.14 9.74 -5.92
C THR A 274 -4.68 10.45 -7.19
N ILE A 275 -3.57 11.18 -7.11
CA ILE A 275 -2.94 11.84 -8.25
C ILE A 275 -1.50 11.35 -8.41
N LEU A 276 -1.08 11.14 -9.65
CA LEU A 276 0.29 10.83 -10.04
C LEU A 276 0.90 12.04 -10.75
N LEU A 277 1.99 12.56 -10.20
CA LEU A 277 2.83 13.59 -10.80
C LEU A 277 4.01 12.94 -11.51
N PRO A 278 4.28 13.27 -12.80
CA PRO A 278 5.45 12.78 -13.52
C PRO A 278 6.76 13.25 -12.89
N ALA A 279 7.84 12.51 -13.12
CA ALA A 279 9.19 12.85 -12.65
C ALA A 279 9.72 14.19 -13.18
N VAL A 280 9.20 14.66 -14.31
CA VAL A 280 9.54 15.99 -14.86
C VAL A 280 8.87 17.16 -14.12
N THR A 281 7.96 16.88 -13.18
CA THR A 281 7.34 17.92 -12.34
C THR A 281 8.35 18.40 -11.31
N GLN A 282 8.70 19.68 -11.37
CA GLN A 282 9.74 20.25 -10.50
C GLN A 282 9.18 20.87 -9.22
N GLU A 283 7.99 21.44 -9.27
CA GLU A 283 7.38 22.14 -8.16
C GLU A 283 5.86 21.95 -8.19
N VAL A 284 5.26 21.77 -7.04
CA VAL A 284 3.81 21.84 -6.89
C VAL A 284 3.42 22.67 -5.67
N THR A 285 2.32 23.43 -5.82
CA THR A 285 1.66 24.11 -4.71
C THR A 285 0.39 23.35 -4.34
N ILE A 286 0.28 22.96 -3.08
CA ILE A 286 -0.91 22.29 -2.52
C ILE A 286 -1.71 23.35 -1.76
N VAL A 287 -2.94 23.60 -2.20
CA VAL A 287 -3.85 24.61 -1.63
C VAL A 287 -5.01 23.88 -0.95
N PRO A 288 -5.03 23.77 0.39
CA PRO A 288 -6.07 23.06 1.12
C PRO A 288 -7.40 23.81 1.08
N GLU A 289 -8.52 23.09 1.05
CA GLU A 289 -9.88 23.59 1.20
C GLU A 289 -10.41 23.27 2.60
N GLY A 290 -9.75 23.79 3.62
CA GLY A 290 -9.94 23.45 5.03
C GLY A 290 -8.86 22.48 5.52
N ALA A 291 -9.16 21.62 6.48
CA ALA A 291 -8.20 20.61 6.94
C ALA A 291 -8.09 19.48 5.90
N VAL A 292 -6.87 19.12 5.52
CA VAL A 292 -6.61 18.03 4.58
C VAL A 292 -5.45 17.15 5.07
N LYS A 293 -5.55 15.85 4.81
CA LYS A 293 -4.43 14.91 4.97
C LYS A 293 -4.12 14.23 3.64
N LEU A 294 -2.86 14.34 3.24
CA LEU A 294 -2.33 13.68 2.05
C LEU A 294 -1.20 12.74 2.47
N LEU A 295 -1.17 11.57 1.87
CA LEU A 295 0.04 10.76 1.84
C LEU A 295 0.77 11.07 0.53
N GLU A 296 2.06 11.31 0.63
CA GLU A 296 2.98 11.46 -0.50
C GLU A 296 3.83 10.21 -0.59
N THR A 297 4.00 9.63 -1.77
CA THR A 297 4.91 8.49 -1.94
C THR A 297 5.65 8.54 -3.26
N TYR A 298 6.91 8.09 -3.23
CA TYR A 298 7.82 8.01 -4.39
C TYR A 298 8.82 6.86 -4.21
N VAL A 299 9.63 6.56 -5.25
CA VAL A 299 10.63 5.47 -5.26
C VAL A 299 12.03 6.03 -5.47
#